data_dc2f91d94421bf6a35c0ba7681717a02
#
_entry.id   dc2f91d94421bf6a35c0ba7681717a02
#
_cell.length_a   1.000
_cell.length_b   1.000
_cell.length_c   1.000
_cell.angle_alpha   90.00
_cell.angle_beta   90.00
_cell.angle_gamma   90.00
#
_symmetry.space_group_name_H-M   'P 1'
#
loop_
_entity.id
_entity.type
_entity.pdbx_description
1 polymer ?
#
loop_
_entity_poly.entity_id
_entity_poly.type
_entity_poly.pdbx_seq_one_letter_code
_entity_poly.pdbx_strand_id
1 'polypeptide(L)'
;MNQARRDHRRGVFAISVAADMTSLQIQNIRVYERRGLLEPARSEGGTRLYSPADIETLHRIRDLLADGLNLAGIARVLELELEVARLQAQVARLRG
;
A
#
# COMPACT_ATOMS: atom_id res chain seq x y z
N MET A 1 -16.43 -11.61 -7.49
CA MET A 1 -16.01 -10.92 -6.27
C MET A 1 -14.55 -11.16 -5.91
N ASN A 2 -14.17 -12.41 -5.82
CA ASN A 2 -12.79 -12.73 -5.43
C ASN A 2 -11.77 -12.37 -6.51
N GLN A 3 -12.17 -12.41 -7.78
CA GLN A 3 -11.28 -12.09 -8.88
C GLN A 3 -10.83 -10.63 -8.84
N ALA A 4 -11.74 -9.70 -8.58
CA ALA A 4 -11.40 -8.27 -8.50
C ALA A 4 -10.43 -7.99 -7.37
N ARG A 5 -10.62 -8.63 -6.20
CA ARG A 5 -9.71 -8.48 -5.07
C ARG A 5 -8.33 -9.08 -5.33
N ARG A 6 -8.30 -10.25 -6.00
CA ARG A 6 -7.03 -10.89 -6.36
C ARG A 6 -6.27 -10.03 -7.34
N ASP A 7 -6.94 -9.47 -8.35
CA ASP A 7 -6.32 -8.60 -9.32
C ASP A 7 -5.78 -7.34 -8.65
N HIS A 8 -6.52 -6.78 -7.69
CA HIS A 8 -6.12 -5.60 -6.95
C HIS A 8 -4.85 -5.83 -6.13
N ARG A 9 -4.65 -7.03 -5.61
CA ARG A 9 -3.49 -7.40 -4.79
C ARG A 9 -2.37 -8.05 -5.59
N ARG A 10 -2.60 -8.28 -6.87
CA ARG A 10 -1.60 -8.92 -7.72
C ARG A 10 -0.50 -7.93 -8.10
N GLY A 11 0.75 -8.33 -7.92
CA GLY A 11 1.90 -7.53 -8.31
C GLY A 11 2.06 -7.51 -9.81
N VAL A 12 1.94 -6.33 -10.43
CA VAL A 12 2.02 -6.17 -11.88
C VAL A 12 2.92 -5.03 -12.31
N PHE A 13 3.28 -4.11 -11.42
CA PHE A 13 4.05 -2.91 -11.77
C PHE A 13 5.48 -3.00 -11.26
N ALA A 14 6.45 -2.75 -12.13
CA ALA A 14 7.84 -2.59 -11.71
C ALA A 14 7.97 -1.32 -10.86
N ILE A 15 9.04 -1.23 -10.07
CA ILE A 15 9.24 -0.08 -9.18
C ILE A 15 9.32 1.26 -9.94
N SER A 16 9.90 1.26 -11.15
CA SER A 16 9.98 2.49 -11.95
C SER A 16 8.59 2.97 -12.37
N VAL A 17 7.70 2.03 -12.70
CA VAL A 17 6.32 2.35 -13.07
C VAL A 17 5.56 2.83 -11.82
N ALA A 18 5.73 2.16 -10.69
CA ALA A 18 5.10 2.58 -9.44
C ALA A 18 5.55 3.99 -9.05
N ALA A 19 6.83 4.30 -9.23
CA ALA A 19 7.36 5.64 -8.94
C ALA A 19 6.70 6.70 -9.85
N ASP A 20 6.58 6.40 -11.13
CA ASP A 20 5.93 7.32 -12.08
C ASP A 20 4.46 7.54 -11.73
N MET A 21 3.74 6.47 -11.42
CA MET A 21 2.32 6.53 -11.09
C MET A 21 2.04 7.36 -9.84
N THR A 22 2.97 7.40 -8.91
CA THR A 22 2.77 8.03 -7.60
C THR A 22 3.54 9.34 -7.44
N SER A 23 4.37 9.69 -8.41
CA SER A 23 5.28 10.86 -8.34
C SER A 23 6.22 10.77 -7.14
N LEU A 24 6.60 9.56 -6.77
CA LEU A 24 7.57 9.29 -5.71
C LEU A 24 8.90 8.85 -6.32
N GLN A 25 9.98 9.11 -5.60
CA GLN A 25 11.29 8.63 -6.01
C GLN A 25 11.46 7.16 -5.65
N ILE A 26 12.13 6.41 -6.51
CA ILE A 26 12.38 4.98 -6.30
C ILE A 26 13.05 4.72 -4.94
N GLN A 27 14.03 5.55 -4.57
CA GLN A 27 14.71 5.41 -3.28
C GLN A 27 13.76 5.52 -2.10
N ASN A 28 12.78 6.42 -2.18
CA ASN A 28 11.79 6.60 -1.12
C ASN A 28 10.89 5.38 -1.02
N ILE A 29 10.45 4.82 -2.15
CA ILE A 29 9.64 3.60 -2.16
C ILE A 29 10.39 2.46 -1.46
N ARG A 30 11.70 2.32 -1.74
CA ARG A 30 12.53 1.32 -1.07
C ARG A 30 12.63 1.54 0.43
N VAL A 31 12.68 2.80 0.87
CA VAL A 31 12.67 3.12 2.30
C VAL A 31 11.36 2.69 2.94
N TYR A 32 10.23 2.98 2.29
CA TYR A 32 8.91 2.60 2.82
C TYR A 32 8.80 1.09 2.95
N GLU A 33 9.28 0.35 1.96
CA GLU A 33 9.33 -1.12 2.02
C GLU A 33 10.18 -1.61 3.19
N ARG A 34 11.38 -1.05 3.36
CA ARG A 34 12.27 -1.42 4.48
C ARG A 34 11.63 -1.13 5.83
N ARG A 35 10.81 -0.08 5.90
CA ARG A 35 10.10 0.30 7.13
C ARG A 35 8.83 -0.52 7.33
N GLY A 36 8.52 -1.43 6.43
CA GLY A 36 7.34 -2.29 6.57
C GLY A 36 6.02 -1.63 6.22
N LEU A 37 6.05 -0.48 5.54
CA LEU A 37 4.81 0.23 5.17
C LEU A 37 4.08 -0.46 4.02
N LEU A 38 4.78 -1.23 3.22
CA LEU A 38 4.19 -2.06 2.16
C LEU A 38 5.14 -3.22 1.88
N GLU A 39 4.59 -4.27 1.29
CA GLU A 39 5.34 -5.49 0.99
C GLU A 39 4.99 -5.95 -0.42
N PRO A 40 5.74 -5.50 -1.44
CA PRO A 40 5.46 -5.90 -2.81
C PRO A 40 5.74 -7.39 -3.02
N ALA A 41 5.02 -7.99 -3.98
CA ALA A 41 5.32 -9.34 -4.42
C ALA A 41 6.67 -9.37 -5.13
N ARG A 42 7.20 -10.56 -5.33
CA ARG A 42 8.42 -10.76 -6.11
C ARG A 42 8.15 -11.74 -7.22
N SER A 43 8.74 -11.46 -8.40
CA SER A 43 8.73 -12.41 -9.51
C SER A 43 9.63 -13.59 -9.17
N GLU A 44 9.63 -14.62 -10.02
CA GLU A 44 10.51 -15.77 -9.85
C GLU A 44 11.99 -15.37 -9.80
N GLY A 45 12.35 -14.32 -10.53
CA GLY A 45 13.73 -13.80 -10.53
C GLY A 45 14.03 -12.85 -9.36
N GLY A 46 13.09 -12.67 -8.42
CA GLY A 46 13.30 -11.82 -7.25
C GLY A 46 13.03 -10.34 -7.47
N THR A 47 12.48 -9.97 -8.61
CA THR A 47 12.15 -8.57 -8.92
C THR A 47 10.88 -8.15 -8.21
N ARG A 48 10.89 -6.96 -7.60
CA ARG A 48 9.72 -6.39 -6.94
C ARG A 48 8.62 -6.10 -7.94
N LEU A 49 7.39 -6.49 -7.59
CA LEU A 49 6.19 -6.20 -8.38
C LEU A 49 5.13 -5.60 -7.46
N TYR A 50 4.69 -4.40 -7.81
CA TYR A 50 3.74 -3.63 -7.01
C TYR A 50 2.33 -3.83 -7.56
N SER A 51 1.38 -4.05 -6.65
CA SER A 51 -0.03 -4.23 -7.01
C SER A 51 -0.76 -2.88 -7.07
N PRO A 52 -1.97 -2.83 -7.65
CA PRO A 52 -2.81 -1.64 -7.50
C PRO A 52 -3.05 -1.25 -6.04
N ALA A 53 -3.18 -2.23 -5.13
CA ALA A 53 -3.31 -1.95 -3.70
C ALA A 53 -2.05 -1.27 -3.14
N ASP A 54 -0.87 -1.70 -3.59
CA ASP A 54 0.40 -1.07 -3.21
C ASP A 54 0.46 0.38 -3.72
N ILE A 55 -0.03 0.63 -4.92
CA ILE A 55 -0.08 1.99 -5.49
C ILE A 55 -0.97 2.88 -4.62
N GLU A 56 -2.12 2.37 -4.18
CA GLU A 56 -2.99 3.11 -3.26
C GLU A 56 -2.29 3.44 -1.95
N THR A 57 -1.55 2.47 -1.40
CA THR A 57 -0.77 2.69 -0.18
C THR A 57 0.29 3.76 -0.39
N LEU A 58 0.99 3.73 -1.51
CA LEU A 58 1.99 4.75 -1.84
C LEU A 58 1.37 6.14 -1.97
N HIS A 59 0.20 6.25 -2.60
CA HIS A 59 -0.54 7.51 -2.66
C HIS A 59 -0.89 8.01 -1.26
N ARG A 60 -1.34 7.10 -0.39
CA ARG A 60 -1.70 7.45 0.98
C ARG A 60 -0.49 7.94 1.77
N ILE A 61 0.65 7.26 1.62
CA ILE A 61 1.91 7.67 2.25
C ILE A 61 2.28 9.08 1.79
N ARG A 62 2.20 9.34 0.49
CA ARG A 62 2.49 10.66 -0.07
C ARG A 62 1.59 11.74 0.54
N ASP A 63 0.31 11.47 0.65
CA ASP A 63 -0.66 12.43 1.22
C ASP A 63 -0.34 12.72 2.69
N LEU A 64 -0.02 11.68 3.46
CA LEU A 64 0.31 11.84 4.88
C LEU A 64 1.63 12.60 5.07
N LEU A 65 2.61 12.36 4.21
CA LEU A 65 3.85 13.15 4.21
C LEU A 65 3.55 14.64 3.94
N ALA A 66 2.68 14.91 2.96
CA ALA A 66 2.28 16.26 2.64
C ALA A 66 1.55 16.94 3.81
N ASP A 67 0.84 16.16 4.62
CA ASP A 67 0.18 16.63 5.84
C ASP A 67 1.16 16.84 7.01
N GLY A 68 2.43 16.53 6.81
CA GLY A 68 3.48 16.78 7.80
C GLY A 68 3.77 15.62 8.74
N LEU A 69 3.23 14.42 8.51
CA LEU A 69 3.56 13.27 9.33
C LEU A 69 4.93 12.72 8.98
N ASN A 70 5.64 12.20 9.98
CA ASN A 70 6.86 11.43 9.75
C ASN A 70 6.50 9.96 9.47
N LEU A 71 7.49 9.15 9.08
CA LEU A 71 7.23 7.76 8.70
C LEU A 71 6.69 6.91 9.86
N ALA A 72 7.12 7.18 11.09
CA ALA A 72 6.59 6.47 12.25
C ALA A 72 5.10 6.76 12.45
N GLY A 73 4.71 8.02 12.30
CA GLY A 73 3.29 8.42 12.36
C GLY A 73 2.48 7.84 11.24
N ILE A 74 3.06 7.82 10.03
CA ILE A 74 2.40 7.23 8.86
C ILE A 74 2.13 5.75 9.09
N ALA A 75 3.13 5.00 9.59
CA ALA A 75 2.96 3.58 9.90
C ALA A 75 1.78 3.37 10.84
N ARG A 76 1.67 4.20 11.86
CA ARG A 76 0.58 4.12 12.83
C ARG A 76 -0.78 4.42 12.21
N VAL A 77 -0.85 5.45 11.36
CA VAL A 77 -2.09 5.79 10.66
C VAL A 77 -2.53 4.64 9.76
N LEU A 78 -1.61 4.05 9.00
CA LEU A 78 -1.95 2.93 8.12
C LEU A 78 -2.47 1.74 8.91
N GLU A 79 -1.85 1.42 10.06
CA GLU A 79 -2.35 0.36 10.95
C GLU A 79 -3.79 0.65 11.41
N LEU A 80 -4.03 1.88 11.84
CA LEU A 80 -5.35 2.27 12.34
C LEU A 80 -6.39 2.27 11.23
N GLU A 81 -6.03 2.66 10.02
CA GLU A 81 -6.94 2.61 8.88
C GLU A 81 -7.34 1.17 8.54
N LEU A 82 -6.41 0.23 8.62
CA LEU A 82 -6.72 -1.20 8.44
C LEU A 82 -7.66 -1.69 9.54
N GLU A 83 -7.42 -1.28 10.78
CA GLU A 83 -8.29 -1.66 11.91
C GLU A 83 -9.69 -1.10 11.74
N VAL A 84 -9.80 0.16 11.32
CA VAL A 84 -11.10 0.77 11.04
C VAL A 84 -11.84 -0.01 9.95
N ALA A 85 -11.15 -0.34 8.85
CA ALA A 85 -11.76 -1.10 7.76
C ALA A 85 -12.25 -2.47 8.23
N ARG A 86 -11.46 -3.15 9.07
CA ARG A 86 -11.82 -4.45 9.65
C ARG A 86 -13.07 -4.34 10.52
N LEU A 87 -13.12 -3.32 11.37
CA LEU A 87 -14.27 -3.10 12.26
C LEU A 87 -15.52 -2.72 11.48
N GLN A 88 -15.38 -1.90 10.45
CA GLN A 88 -16.52 -1.54 9.59
C GLN A 88 -17.10 -2.75 8.89
N ALA A 89 -16.22 -3.65 8.41
CA ALA A 89 -16.66 -4.89 7.77
C ALA A 89 -17.40 -5.79 8.77
N GLN A 90 -16.89 -5.85 10.01
CA GLN A 90 -17.54 -6.63 11.09
C GLN A 90 -18.92 -6.06 11.42
N VAL A 91 -19.05 -4.74 11.56
CA VAL A 91 -20.31 -4.09 11.80
C VAL A 91 -21.31 -4.36 10.67
N ALA A 92 -20.85 -4.27 9.42
CA ALA A 92 -21.71 -4.55 8.28
C ALA A 92 -22.25 -5.98 8.29
N ARG A 93 -21.41 -6.96 8.69
CA ARG A 93 -21.86 -8.36 8.81
C ARG A 93 -22.90 -8.53 9.90
N LEU A 94 -22.73 -7.82 11.03
CA LEU A 94 -23.68 -7.89 12.15
C LEU A 94 -25.02 -7.26 11.82
N ARG A 95 -25.04 -6.25 10.94
CA ARG A 95 -26.25 -5.59 10.51
C ARG A 95 -26.98 -6.33 9.39
N GLY A 96 -26.23 -7.07 8.62
CA GLY A 96 -26.76 -7.76 7.47
C GLY A 96 -27.25 -9.12 7.75
#